data_19e09f2d3cf3b527c029797a2c164e99
#
_entry.id   19e09f2d3cf3b527c029797a2c164e99
#
_cell.length_a   1.000
_cell.length_b   1.000
_cell.length_c   1.000
_cell.angle_alpha   90.00
_cell.angle_beta   90.00
_cell.angle_gamma   90.00
#
_symmetry.space_group_name_H-M   'P 1'
#
loop_
_entity.id
_entity.type
_entity.pdbx_description
1 polymer ?
#
loop_
_entity_poly.entity_id
_entity_poly.type
_entity_poly.pdbx_seq_one_letter_code
_entity_poly.pdbx_strand_id
1 'polypeptide(L)' 'MPSDGGSLFGTQVAEGPSWDFGRPYEYRQIAAVRAVKYYVCPGCNVDIPPGVAHIVAWPRDSGGQGDDRRHWHSRCWQQR' A
#
# COMPACT_ATOMS: atom_id res chain seq x y z
N MET A 1 5.22 -4.63 23.29
CA MET A 1 5.20 -4.32 22.73
C MET A 1 4.97 -3.78 22.23
N PRO A 2 4.96 -3.95 22.27
CA PRO A 2 4.78 -3.42 21.84
C PRO A 2 4.45 -3.12 21.11
N SER A 3 4.78 -3.04 21.12
CA SER A 3 4.66 -2.58 20.49
C SER A 3 3.92 -2.60 19.82
N ASP A 4 3.78 -2.86 20.22
CA ASP A 4 2.96 -3.01 19.42
C ASP A 4 2.11 -2.16 18.79
N GLY A 5 1.66 -1.18 19.35
CA GLY A 5 0.84 -0.28 18.61
C GLY A 5 1.43 0.06 17.28
N GLY A 6 2.70 0.18 17.22
CA GLY A 6 3.38 0.42 15.97
C GLY A 6 3.15 -0.67 14.96
N SER A 7 2.96 -1.88 15.38
CA SER A 7 2.82 -3.00 14.46
C SER A 7 1.53 -2.94 13.65
N LEU A 8 0.50 -2.27 14.15
CA LEU A 8 -0.75 -2.12 13.40
C LEU A 8 -0.54 -1.35 12.11
N PHE A 9 0.37 -0.40 12.13
CA PHE A 9 0.65 0.46 10.98
C PHE A 9 2.05 0.24 10.45
N GLY A 10 2.70 -0.81 10.93
CA GLY A 10 4.03 -1.15 10.48
C GLY A 10 4.03 -1.74 9.09
N THR A 11 5.22 -1.87 8.55
CA THR A 11 5.41 -2.46 7.23
C THR A 11 5.21 -3.96 7.31
N GLN A 12 4.44 -4.50 6.40
CA GLN A 12 4.19 -5.93 6.30
C GLN A 12 4.66 -6.42 4.94
N VAL A 13 4.84 -7.72 4.81
CA VAL A 13 5.30 -8.35 3.58
C VAL A 13 4.20 -9.23 3.04
N ALA A 14 3.99 -9.17 1.73
CA ALA A 14 3.00 -9.99 1.05
C ALA A 14 3.44 -10.23 -0.38
N GLU A 15 2.76 -11.17 -1.02
CA GLU A 15 2.93 -11.41 -2.44
C GLU A 15 2.37 -10.22 -3.21
N GLY A 16 3.12 -9.74 -4.19
CA GLY A 16 2.70 -8.60 -5.00
C GLY A 16 1.66 -8.97 -6.03
N PRO A 17 1.29 -8.00 -6.88
CA PRO A 17 0.28 -8.24 -7.91
C PRO A 17 0.75 -9.25 -8.94
N SER A 18 -0.20 -9.95 -9.54
CA SER A 18 0.11 -10.99 -10.51
C SER A 18 0.83 -10.44 -11.74
N TRP A 19 0.50 -9.19 -12.14
CA TRP A 19 1.18 -8.58 -13.29
C TRP A 19 2.65 -8.25 -13.00
N ASP A 20 3.06 -8.30 -11.73
CA ASP A 20 4.46 -8.17 -11.34
C ASP A 20 5.00 -9.53 -10.86
N PHE A 21 4.45 -10.61 -11.40
CA PHE A 21 4.91 -11.99 -11.19
C PHE A 21 4.85 -12.42 -9.72
N GLY A 22 4.01 -11.75 -8.92
CA GLY A 22 3.85 -12.11 -7.53
C GLY A 22 5.09 -11.95 -6.68
N ARG A 23 6.08 -11.18 -7.11
CA ARG A 23 7.30 -11.01 -6.33
C ARG A 23 6.99 -10.35 -4.99
N PRO A 24 7.86 -10.51 -3.98
CA PRO A 24 7.56 -9.98 -2.65
C PRO A 24 7.43 -8.48 -2.64
N TYR A 25 6.38 -8.01 -1.97
CA TYR A 25 6.13 -6.60 -1.75
C TYR A 25 6.09 -6.32 -0.26
N GLU A 26 6.38 -5.08 0.07
CA GLU A 26 6.10 -4.53 1.40
C GLU A 26 4.93 -3.59 1.27
N TYR A 27 4.12 -3.52 2.32
CA TYR A 27 2.97 -2.63 2.29
C TYR A 27 2.66 -2.10 3.69
N ARG A 28 1.96 -0.98 3.72
CA ARG A 28 1.52 -0.34 4.95
C ARG A 28 0.11 0.19 4.76
N GLN A 29 -0.63 0.25 5.85
CA GLN A 29 -1.93 0.91 5.83
C GLN A 29 -1.76 2.38 6.07
N ILE A 30 -2.47 3.19 5.29
CA ILE A 30 -2.53 4.64 5.45
C ILE A 30 -3.88 4.97 6.06
N ALA A 31 -3.87 5.51 7.26
CA ALA A 31 -5.10 5.90 7.94
C ALA A 31 -5.74 7.08 7.22
N ALA A 32 -7.07 7.17 7.31
CA ALA A 32 -7.82 8.24 6.65
C ALA A 32 -7.28 9.62 7.00
N VAL A 33 -6.94 9.84 8.25
CA VAL A 33 -6.46 11.14 8.72
C VAL A 33 -5.13 11.52 8.08
N ARG A 34 -4.37 10.55 7.63
CA ARG A 34 -3.07 10.79 6.99
C ARG A 34 -3.16 10.79 5.48
N ALA A 35 -4.29 10.48 4.92
CA ALA A 35 -4.49 10.43 3.48
C ALA A 35 -4.83 11.85 3.01
N VAL A 36 -3.78 12.60 2.66
CA VAL A 36 -3.93 14.04 2.37
C VAL A 36 -3.79 14.38 0.90
N LYS A 37 -3.51 13.39 0.05
CA LYS A 37 -3.30 13.61 -1.38
C LYS A 37 -4.22 12.72 -2.19
N TYR A 38 -4.37 13.07 -3.46
CA TYR A 38 -5.02 12.18 -4.43
C TYR A 38 -4.00 11.19 -4.98
N TYR A 39 -4.44 9.95 -5.14
CA TYR A 39 -3.66 8.92 -5.82
C TYR A 39 -4.56 8.19 -6.79
N VAL A 40 -3.97 7.46 -7.71
CA VAL A 40 -4.72 6.59 -8.63
C VAL A 40 -4.35 5.15 -8.31
N CYS A 41 -5.36 4.35 -8.03
CA CYS A 41 -5.15 2.95 -7.69
C CYS A 41 -4.77 2.15 -8.94
N PRO A 42 -3.62 1.44 -8.95
CA PRO A 42 -3.24 0.67 -10.13
C PRO A 42 -4.12 -0.55 -10.35
N GLY A 43 -4.89 -0.96 -9.35
CA GLY A 43 -5.77 -2.12 -9.50
C GLY A 43 -7.04 -1.82 -10.28
N CYS A 44 -7.55 -0.60 -10.20
CA CYS A 44 -8.81 -0.26 -10.85
C CYS A 44 -8.78 1.06 -11.61
N ASN A 45 -7.66 1.79 -11.56
CA ASN A 45 -7.49 3.09 -12.23
C ASN A 45 -8.48 4.16 -11.76
N VAL A 46 -9.00 4.01 -10.56
CA VAL A 46 -9.93 4.98 -9.96
C VAL A 46 -9.21 5.74 -8.87
N ASP A 47 -9.56 7.01 -8.71
CA ASP A 47 -8.92 7.88 -7.73
C ASP A 47 -9.11 7.40 -6.31
N ILE A 48 -8.10 7.65 -5.49
CA ILE A 48 -8.19 7.52 -4.03
C ILE A 48 -8.12 8.95 -3.51
N PRO A 49 -9.26 9.56 -3.15
CA PRO A 49 -9.25 10.95 -2.71
C PRO A 49 -8.71 11.08 -1.29
N PRO A 50 -8.36 12.31 -0.89
CA PRO A 50 -7.96 12.55 0.49
C PRO A 50 -9.04 12.12 1.47
N GLY A 51 -8.62 11.65 2.63
CA GLY A 51 -9.56 11.22 3.66
C GLY A 51 -10.01 9.77 3.54
N VAL A 52 -9.49 9.03 2.57
CA VAL A 52 -9.83 7.62 2.39
C VAL A 52 -8.65 6.77 2.83
N ALA A 53 -8.88 5.91 3.81
CA ALA A 53 -7.86 4.95 4.24
C ALA A 53 -7.55 3.99 3.09
N HIS A 54 -6.28 3.67 2.91
CA HIS A 54 -5.86 2.84 1.79
C HIS A 54 -4.52 2.18 2.08
N ILE A 55 -3.96 1.49 1.09
CA ILE A 55 -2.71 0.77 1.21
C ILE A 55 -1.65 1.45 0.33
N VAL A 56 -0.43 1.60 0.86
CA VAL A 56 0.72 1.92 0.03
C VAL A 56 1.62 0.70 -0.01
N ALA A 57 2.08 0.34 -1.20
CA ALA A 57 2.88 -0.86 -1.40
C ALA A 57 4.00 -0.62 -2.39
N TRP A 58 5.08 -1.39 -2.25
CA TRP A 58 6.24 -1.28 -3.13
C TRP A 58 6.96 -2.63 -3.18
N PRO A 59 7.69 -2.89 -4.27
CA PRO A 59 8.51 -4.11 -4.33
C PRO A 59 9.53 -4.10 -3.20
N ARG A 60 9.66 -5.23 -2.54
CA ARG A 60 10.53 -5.33 -1.37
C ARG A 60 11.98 -5.00 -1.72
N ASP A 61 12.44 -5.42 -2.87
CA ASP A 61 13.82 -5.23 -3.29
C ASP A 61 14.12 -3.82 -3.76
N SER A 62 13.12 -2.97 -3.88
CA SER A 62 13.33 -1.57 -4.27
C SER A 62 13.68 -0.68 -3.09
N GLY A 63 13.44 -1.13 -1.87
CA GLY A 63 13.69 -0.35 -0.68
C GLY A 63 12.65 0.71 -0.38
N GLY A 64 11.56 0.77 -1.14
CA GLY A 64 10.48 1.72 -0.85
C GLY A 64 10.78 3.15 -1.21
N GLN A 65 11.67 3.37 -2.16
CA GLN A 65 12.05 4.73 -2.57
C GLN A 65 11.04 5.26 -3.58
N GLY A 66 10.57 6.47 -3.31
CA GLY A 66 9.85 7.34 -4.23
C GLY A 66 8.92 6.67 -5.23
N ASP A 67 9.39 6.58 -6.45
CA ASP A 67 8.57 6.17 -7.60
C ASP A 67 8.09 4.73 -7.55
N ASP A 68 8.69 3.91 -6.71
CA ASP A 68 8.28 2.50 -6.62
C ASP A 68 7.03 2.30 -5.78
N ARG A 69 6.64 3.32 -5.03
CA ARG A 69 5.46 3.23 -4.19
C ARG A 69 4.20 3.43 -5.01
N ARG A 70 3.19 2.58 -4.75
CA ARG A 70 1.88 2.70 -5.36
C ARG A 70 0.83 2.69 -4.27
N HIS A 71 -0.20 3.50 -4.45
CA HIS A 71 -1.30 3.58 -3.50
C HIS A 71 -2.49 2.84 -4.09
N TRP A 72 -3.05 1.92 -3.30
CA TRP A 72 -4.10 1.01 -3.72
C TRP A 72 -5.31 1.17 -2.82
N HIS A 73 -6.51 1.04 -3.36
CA HIS A 73 -7.66 0.81 -2.51
C HIS A 73 -7.41 -0.49 -1.73
N SER A 74 -7.86 -0.54 -0.47
CA SER A 74 -7.65 -1.74 0.34
C SER A 74 -8.21 -2.97 -0.33
N ARG A 75 -9.42 -2.85 -0.90
CA ARG A 75 -10.05 -3.96 -1.61
C ARG A 75 -9.22 -4.41 -2.80
N CYS A 76 -8.72 -3.46 -3.58
CA CYS A 76 -7.94 -3.80 -4.77
C CYS A 76 -6.65 -4.50 -4.39
N TRP A 77 -6.02 -4.06 -3.32
CA TRP A 77 -4.81 -4.73 -2.83
C TRP A 77 -5.10 -6.18 -2.44
N GLN A 78 -6.23 -6.41 -1.80
CA GLN A 78 -6.60 -7.76 -1.38
C GLN A 78 -6.92 -8.68 -2.57
N GLN A 79 -7.33 -8.11 -3.68
CA GLN A 79 -7.70 -8.87 -4.88
C GLN A 79 -6.61 -8.92 -5.94
N ARG A 80 -5.47 -8.36 -5.69
CA ARG A 80 -4.38 -8.22 -6.66
C ARG A 80 -3.93 -9.49 -7.34
#